data_c7bfad785b1d525da605e2fd35c09203
#
_entry.id   c7bfad785b1d525da605e2fd35c09203
#
_cell.length_a   1.000
_cell.length_b   1.000
_cell.length_c   1.000
_cell.angle_alpha   90.00
_cell.angle_beta   90.00
_cell.angle_gamma   90.00
#
_symmetry.space_group_name_H-M   'P 1'
#
loop_
_entity.id
_entity.type
_entity.pdbx_description
1 polymer ?
#
loop_
_entity_poly.entity_id
_entity_poly.type
_entity_poly.pdbx_seq_one_letter_code
_entity_poly.pdbx_strand_id
1 'polypeptide(L)'
;MSDQLSFASLDYAAKKKRTKREVFLAEMAAIVPWARLEAVIEPHYPKLGPQGGRRPFPLGVMLRIYCLQQWYNLSDPGAEEALYDIQSMRAFAGLELGRDAIPDETTILNFRHLLERHDLTKAIFAAVSEHLTAKGELLRGGTIVDATLIAASPSTKNEAQKRDPEMSSSKKGNQWYFGMKAHIGVDAESGLVHTVGVTTGKVHDAKVMANLIREDDTAVYGDKGYASDEKKHAAEEAGVLWAVKEKAKPGRELTKRQRARNRRFGKVRAKVEHVFRILKCQFGYRKVRYRGIAKNGAQVFALLALANLYLVRSRLASA
;
A
#
# COMPACT_ATOMS: atom_id res chain seq x y z
N MET A 1 -14.74 -27.18 20.91
CA MET A 1 -16.13 -26.66 20.98
C MET A 1 -16.61 -26.53 19.56
N SER A 2 -17.70 -27.21 19.18
CA SER A 2 -18.26 -27.15 17.82
C SER A 2 -18.70 -25.70 17.55
N ASP A 3 -18.23 -25.14 16.44
CA ASP A 3 -18.68 -23.82 15.92
C ASP A 3 -20.16 -23.95 15.52
N GLN A 4 -21.06 -23.63 16.45
CA GLN A 4 -22.49 -23.58 16.18
C GLN A 4 -22.78 -22.28 15.41
N LEU A 5 -22.93 -22.39 14.09
CA LEU A 5 -23.30 -21.27 13.22
C LEU A 5 -24.73 -20.79 13.55
N SER A 6 -24.94 -19.49 13.54
CA SER A 6 -26.28 -18.93 13.66
C SER A 6 -27.14 -19.28 12.43
N PHE A 7 -28.47 -19.29 12.57
CA PHE A 7 -29.40 -19.52 11.44
C PHE A 7 -29.15 -18.49 10.31
N ALA A 8 -28.88 -17.23 10.64
CA ALA A 8 -28.56 -16.19 9.65
C ALA A 8 -27.25 -16.50 8.87
N SER A 9 -26.25 -17.10 9.52
CA SER A 9 -25.02 -17.51 8.88
C SER A 9 -25.21 -18.73 7.98
N LEU A 10 -26.08 -19.65 8.37
CA LEU A 10 -26.46 -20.81 7.57
C LEU A 10 -27.23 -20.39 6.31
N ASP A 11 -28.22 -19.50 6.44
CA ASP A 11 -28.99 -18.94 5.31
C ASP A 11 -28.07 -18.18 4.34
N TYR A 12 -27.10 -17.41 4.90
CA TYR A 12 -26.13 -16.70 4.09
C TYR A 12 -25.19 -17.65 3.34
N ALA A 13 -24.78 -18.74 3.95
CA ALA A 13 -23.94 -19.77 3.32
C ALA A 13 -24.68 -20.55 2.22
N ALA A 14 -26.00 -20.76 2.41
CA ALA A 14 -26.86 -21.50 1.46
C ALA A 14 -27.23 -20.70 0.20
N LYS A 15 -26.92 -19.41 0.13
CA LYS A 15 -27.25 -18.56 -1.03
C LYS A 15 -26.62 -19.06 -2.32
N LYS A 16 -27.37 -19.00 -3.43
CA LYS A 16 -26.97 -19.52 -4.75
C LYS A 16 -25.77 -18.78 -5.38
N LYS A 17 -25.51 -17.52 -5.02
CA LYS A 17 -24.50 -16.66 -5.67
C LYS A 17 -23.53 -16.09 -4.65
N ARG A 18 -22.24 -16.31 -4.89
CA ARG A 18 -21.16 -15.58 -4.20
C ARG A 18 -20.98 -14.19 -4.81
N THR A 19 -20.89 -13.16 -3.97
CA THR A 19 -20.63 -11.80 -4.42
C THR A 19 -19.15 -11.63 -4.79
N LYS A 20 -18.83 -10.62 -5.62
CA LYS A 20 -17.44 -10.30 -5.95
C LYS A 20 -16.59 -9.99 -4.70
N ARG A 21 -17.22 -9.40 -3.67
CA ARG A 21 -16.57 -9.12 -2.38
C ARG A 21 -16.20 -10.41 -1.66
N GLU A 22 -17.10 -11.38 -1.59
CA GLU A 22 -16.80 -12.67 -0.93
C GLU A 22 -15.70 -13.44 -1.64
N VAL A 23 -15.70 -13.44 -2.97
CA VAL A 23 -14.63 -14.06 -3.75
C VAL A 23 -13.29 -13.40 -3.43
N PHE A 24 -13.23 -12.06 -3.48
CA PHE A 24 -12.04 -11.31 -3.16
C PHE A 24 -11.55 -11.55 -1.72
N LEU A 25 -12.44 -11.49 -0.74
CA LEU A 25 -12.08 -11.70 0.66
C LEU A 25 -11.60 -13.13 0.92
N ALA A 26 -12.19 -14.13 0.26
CA ALA A 26 -11.73 -15.52 0.35
C ALA A 26 -10.34 -15.70 -0.28
N GLU A 27 -10.09 -15.11 -1.46
CA GLU A 27 -8.75 -15.09 -2.08
C GLU A 27 -7.73 -14.47 -1.15
N MET A 28 -8.03 -13.29 -0.59
CA MET A 28 -7.10 -12.60 0.31
C MET A 28 -6.91 -13.35 1.63
N ALA A 29 -7.95 -14.01 2.17
CA ALA A 29 -7.83 -14.84 3.37
C ALA A 29 -6.83 -16.00 3.19
N ALA A 30 -6.77 -16.56 1.98
CA ALA A 30 -5.88 -17.68 1.67
C ALA A 30 -4.42 -17.25 1.44
N ILE A 31 -4.18 -16.06 0.85
CA ILE A 31 -2.82 -15.66 0.43
C ILE A 31 -2.10 -14.75 1.40
N VAL A 32 -2.81 -14.02 2.28
CA VAL A 32 -2.18 -13.18 3.29
C VAL A 32 -1.45 -14.08 4.32
N PRO A 33 -0.16 -13.83 4.58
CA PRO A 33 0.61 -14.64 5.52
C PRO A 33 0.31 -14.26 6.98
N TRP A 34 -0.92 -14.54 7.44
CA TRP A 34 -1.47 -14.08 8.73
C TRP A 34 -0.53 -14.32 9.90
N ALA A 35 -0.04 -15.54 10.07
CA ALA A 35 0.84 -15.89 11.18
C ALA A 35 2.13 -15.06 11.20
N ARG A 36 2.70 -14.76 10.03
CA ARG A 36 3.89 -13.92 9.91
C ARG A 36 3.59 -12.47 10.28
N LEU A 37 2.44 -11.93 9.84
CA LEU A 37 2.03 -10.56 10.16
C LEU A 37 1.65 -10.41 11.63
N GLU A 38 0.98 -11.40 12.20
CA GLU A 38 0.65 -11.42 13.63
C GLU A 38 1.92 -11.48 14.48
N ALA A 39 2.92 -12.28 14.10
CA ALA A 39 4.21 -12.37 14.82
C ALA A 39 4.96 -11.02 14.86
N VAL A 40 4.82 -10.19 13.83
CA VAL A 40 5.39 -8.82 13.79
C VAL A 40 4.70 -7.89 14.79
N ILE A 41 3.40 -8.06 15.02
CA ILE A 41 2.59 -7.15 15.86
C ILE A 41 2.53 -7.63 17.31
N GLU A 42 2.53 -8.93 17.54
CA GLU A 42 2.31 -9.55 18.86
C GLU A 42 3.19 -9.00 19.99
N PRO A 43 4.50 -8.70 19.81
CA PRO A 43 5.33 -8.13 20.86
C PRO A 43 4.83 -6.79 21.43
N HIS A 44 4.07 -6.04 20.62
CA HIS A 44 3.54 -4.72 20.96
C HIS A 44 2.05 -4.76 21.30
N TYR A 45 1.39 -5.92 21.08
CA TYR A 45 -0.05 -6.04 21.28
C TYR A 45 -0.40 -6.12 22.77
N PRO A 46 -1.47 -5.43 23.23
CA PRO A 46 -1.88 -5.46 24.63
C PRO A 46 -2.14 -6.88 25.10
N LYS A 47 -1.62 -7.23 26.28
CA LYS A 47 -1.87 -8.50 26.98
C LYS A 47 -2.71 -8.24 28.23
N LEU A 48 -3.44 -9.24 28.66
CA LEU A 48 -4.15 -9.16 29.93
C LEU A 48 -3.14 -9.01 31.07
N GLY A 49 -3.25 -7.93 31.83
CA GLY A 49 -2.38 -7.70 32.99
C GLY A 49 -2.72 -8.59 34.16
N PRO A 50 -1.80 -8.73 35.16
CA PRO A 50 -2.03 -9.54 36.35
C PRO A 50 -3.21 -9.06 37.19
N GLN A 51 -3.60 -7.79 37.11
CA GLN A 51 -4.75 -7.23 37.82
C GLN A 51 -6.09 -7.44 37.08
N GLY A 52 -6.09 -8.20 35.98
CA GLY A 52 -7.29 -8.40 35.15
C GLY A 52 -7.58 -7.19 34.24
N GLY A 53 -8.84 -6.98 33.93
CA GLY A 53 -9.34 -5.93 33.03
C GLY A 53 -10.06 -6.49 31.81
N ARG A 54 -10.48 -5.60 30.88
CA ARG A 54 -11.11 -6.02 29.64
C ARG A 54 -10.10 -6.75 28.76
N ARG A 55 -10.43 -7.97 28.35
CA ARG A 55 -9.60 -8.71 27.39
C ARG A 55 -9.50 -7.96 26.07
N PRO A 56 -8.30 -7.80 25.52
CA PRO A 56 -8.16 -7.26 24.17
C PRO A 56 -8.82 -8.21 23.16
N PHE A 57 -9.31 -7.66 22.06
CA PHE A 57 -9.77 -8.49 20.96
C PHE A 57 -8.64 -9.36 20.41
N PRO A 58 -8.91 -10.55 19.87
CA PRO A 58 -7.88 -11.37 19.24
C PRO A 58 -7.12 -10.58 18.17
N LEU A 59 -5.79 -10.68 18.16
CA LEU A 59 -4.95 -9.94 17.23
C LEU A 59 -5.33 -10.19 15.77
N GLY A 60 -5.60 -11.45 15.42
CA GLY A 60 -6.01 -11.82 14.06
C GLY A 60 -7.32 -11.16 13.62
N VAL A 61 -8.27 -10.91 14.55
CA VAL A 61 -9.51 -10.17 14.27
C VAL A 61 -9.17 -8.71 13.93
N MET A 62 -8.38 -8.05 14.78
CA MET A 62 -8.00 -6.64 14.59
C MET A 62 -7.19 -6.43 13.31
N LEU A 63 -6.27 -7.34 12.99
CA LEU A 63 -5.49 -7.29 11.75
C LEU A 63 -6.38 -7.46 10.50
N ARG A 64 -7.36 -8.36 10.55
CA ARG A 64 -8.33 -8.53 9.45
C ARG A 64 -9.21 -7.28 9.26
N ILE A 65 -9.67 -6.67 10.35
CA ILE A 65 -10.42 -5.40 10.31
C ILE A 65 -9.55 -4.29 9.70
N TYR A 66 -8.28 -4.19 10.09
CA TYR A 66 -7.35 -3.24 9.52
C TYR A 66 -7.16 -3.45 8.00
N CYS A 67 -7.05 -4.70 7.54
CA CYS A 67 -7.02 -5.01 6.10
C CYS A 67 -8.31 -4.57 5.39
N LEU A 68 -9.48 -4.79 5.97
CA LEU A 68 -10.76 -4.30 5.44
C LEU A 68 -10.77 -2.78 5.29
N GLN A 69 -10.28 -2.05 6.30
CA GLN A 69 -10.15 -0.60 6.22
C GLN A 69 -9.31 -0.16 5.02
N GLN A 70 -8.17 -0.84 4.76
CA GLN A 70 -7.30 -0.48 3.66
C GLN A 70 -7.91 -0.83 2.30
N TRP A 71 -8.49 -2.02 2.13
CA TRP A 71 -9.06 -2.46 0.83
C TRP A 71 -10.31 -1.69 0.43
N TYR A 72 -11.14 -1.29 1.40
CA TYR A 72 -12.42 -0.63 1.14
C TYR A 72 -12.42 0.85 1.52
N ASN A 73 -11.24 1.38 1.89
CA ASN A 73 -11.07 2.77 2.28
C ASN A 73 -12.06 3.20 3.39
N LEU A 74 -12.23 2.37 4.42
CA LEU A 74 -13.15 2.64 5.52
C LEU A 74 -12.49 3.53 6.59
N SER A 75 -13.26 4.45 7.17
CA SER A 75 -12.89 5.16 8.40
C SER A 75 -12.99 4.23 9.61
N ASP A 76 -12.53 4.67 10.78
CA ASP A 76 -12.67 3.88 12.00
C ASP A 76 -14.17 3.66 12.32
N PRO A 77 -15.06 4.70 12.32
CA PRO A 77 -16.50 4.48 12.42
C PRO A 77 -17.09 3.65 11.28
N GLY A 78 -16.69 3.95 10.03
CA GLY A 78 -17.20 3.19 8.88
C GLY A 78 -16.77 1.71 8.85
N ALA A 79 -15.69 1.35 9.54
CA ALA A 79 -15.32 -0.06 9.71
C ALA A 79 -16.21 -0.75 10.74
N GLU A 80 -16.53 -0.09 11.85
CA GLU A 80 -17.50 -0.57 12.84
C GLU A 80 -18.87 -0.79 12.19
N GLU A 81 -19.44 0.23 11.52
CA GLU A 81 -20.71 0.11 10.78
C GLU A 81 -20.70 -1.05 9.77
N ALA A 82 -19.59 -1.17 9.00
CA ALA A 82 -19.47 -2.24 8.02
C ALA A 82 -19.43 -3.65 8.65
N LEU A 83 -18.93 -3.79 9.88
CA LEU A 83 -18.97 -5.06 10.61
C LEU A 83 -20.38 -5.40 11.09
N TYR A 84 -21.23 -4.40 11.39
CA TYR A 84 -22.64 -4.64 11.71
C TYR A 84 -23.46 -4.96 10.45
N ASP A 85 -23.27 -4.21 9.37
CA ASP A 85 -24.16 -4.27 8.20
C ASP A 85 -23.75 -5.30 7.16
N ILE A 86 -22.42 -5.61 7.02
CA ILE A 86 -21.91 -6.39 5.91
C ILE A 86 -21.42 -7.76 6.39
N GLN A 87 -22.28 -8.77 6.22
CA GLN A 87 -22.00 -10.18 6.59
C GLN A 87 -20.65 -10.69 6.07
N SER A 88 -20.30 -10.40 4.80
CA SER A 88 -19.03 -10.87 4.22
C SER A 88 -17.80 -10.26 4.87
N MET A 89 -17.85 -9.02 5.32
CA MET A 89 -16.74 -8.37 6.04
C MET A 89 -16.62 -8.91 7.45
N ARG A 90 -17.74 -9.08 8.15
CA ARG A 90 -17.80 -9.66 9.48
C ARG A 90 -17.27 -11.09 9.50
N ALA A 91 -17.74 -11.92 8.56
CA ALA A 91 -17.25 -13.30 8.41
C ALA A 91 -15.74 -13.35 8.09
N PHE A 92 -15.23 -12.45 7.24
CA PHE A 92 -13.80 -12.33 6.98
C PHE A 92 -13.00 -11.97 8.22
N ALA A 93 -13.54 -11.08 9.08
CA ALA A 93 -12.92 -10.74 10.36
C ALA A 93 -12.96 -11.89 11.38
N GLY A 94 -13.73 -12.94 11.13
CA GLY A 94 -13.93 -14.07 12.05
C GLY A 94 -14.91 -13.75 13.19
N LEU A 95 -15.84 -12.81 12.95
CA LEU A 95 -16.83 -12.36 13.91
C LEU A 95 -18.24 -12.81 13.54
N GLU A 96 -19.07 -13.09 14.52
CA GLU A 96 -20.48 -13.44 14.36
C GLU A 96 -21.39 -12.64 15.31
N LEU A 97 -22.43 -11.99 14.75
CA LEU A 97 -23.41 -11.27 15.57
C LEU A 97 -24.15 -12.26 16.50
N GLY A 98 -24.36 -11.82 17.72
CA GLY A 98 -25.02 -12.62 18.75
C GLY A 98 -24.09 -13.52 19.56
N ARG A 99 -22.86 -13.79 19.05
CA ARG A 99 -21.83 -14.54 19.80
C ARG A 99 -20.66 -13.64 20.21
N ASP A 100 -20.20 -12.82 19.27
CA ASP A 100 -18.97 -12.03 19.43
C ASP A 100 -19.31 -10.54 19.59
N ALA A 101 -18.58 -9.87 20.47
CA ALA A 101 -18.61 -8.42 20.53
C ALA A 101 -17.96 -7.84 19.27
N ILE A 102 -18.56 -6.80 18.69
CA ILE A 102 -17.97 -6.07 17.59
C ILE A 102 -17.04 -4.98 18.15
N PRO A 103 -15.78 -4.88 17.67
CA PRO A 103 -14.90 -3.78 18.07
C PRO A 103 -15.49 -2.43 17.67
N ASP A 104 -15.56 -1.52 18.64
CA ASP A 104 -15.98 -0.14 18.43
C ASP A 104 -14.92 0.69 17.68
N GLU A 105 -15.33 1.86 17.18
CA GLU A 105 -14.43 2.77 16.44
C GLU A 105 -13.17 3.13 17.24
N THR A 106 -13.29 3.29 18.57
CA THR A 106 -12.17 3.62 19.45
C THR A 106 -11.17 2.47 19.55
N THR A 107 -11.65 1.24 19.62
CA THR A 107 -10.81 0.05 19.61
C THR A 107 -10.07 -0.08 18.28
N ILE A 108 -10.76 0.14 17.16
CA ILE A 108 -10.18 0.13 15.80
C ILE A 108 -9.14 1.25 15.67
N LEU A 109 -9.43 2.46 16.13
CA LEU A 109 -8.52 3.60 16.18
C LEU A 109 -7.26 3.28 17.00
N ASN A 110 -7.41 2.69 18.19
CA ASN A 110 -6.31 2.34 19.07
C ASN A 110 -5.39 1.30 18.44
N PHE A 111 -5.92 0.32 17.72
CA PHE A 111 -5.13 -0.64 16.96
C PHE A 111 -4.30 0.04 15.87
N ARG A 112 -4.89 0.95 15.11
CA ARG A 112 -4.17 1.74 14.11
C ARG A 112 -3.06 2.58 14.74
N HIS A 113 -3.33 3.25 15.87
CA HIS A 113 -2.33 4.02 16.61
C HIS A 113 -1.18 3.15 17.15
N LEU A 114 -1.46 1.90 17.54
CA LEU A 114 -0.43 0.94 17.90
C LEU A 114 0.51 0.68 16.72
N LEU A 115 -0.05 0.40 15.54
CA LEU A 115 0.74 0.17 14.32
C LEU A 115 1.59 1.40 13.95
N GLU A 116 1.02 2.60 14.07
CA GLU A 116 1.70 3.87 13.79
C GLU A 116 2.83 4.14 14.79
N ARG A 117 2.58 3.99 16.10
CA ARG A 117 3.53 4.28 17.19
C ARG A 117 4.80 3.45 17.12
N HIS A 118 4.68 2.22 16.71
CA HIS A 118 5.79 1.26 16.67
C HIS A 118 6.31 1.00 15.25
N ASP A 119 5.95 1.84 14.26
CA ASP A 119 6.34 1.68 12.85
C ASP A 119 6.00 0.29 12.26
N LEU A 120 5.00 -0.40 12.81
CA LEU A 120 4.68 -1.79 12.46
C LEU A 120 4.20 -1.93 11.01
N THR A 121 3.67 -0.88 10.39
CA THR A 121 3.28 -0.92 8.98
C THR A 121 4.48 -1.07 8.04
N LYS A 122 5.65 -0.54 8.40
CA LYS A 122 6.90 -0.78 7.68
C LYS A 122 7.36 -2.23 7.87
N ALA A 123 7.28 -2.74 9.09
CA ALA A 123 7.61 -4.14 9.39
C ALA A 123 6.66 -5.12 8.68
N ILE A 124 5.36 -4.80 8.60
CA ILE A 124 4.37 -5.55 7.80
C ILE A 124 4.77 -5.55 6.32
N PHE A 125 5.15 -4.40 5.76
CA PHE A 125 5.61 -4.31 4.38
C PHE A 125 6.84 -5.18 4.13
N ALA A 126 7.82 -5.16 5.03
CA ALA A 126 9.02 -6.00 4.97
C ALA A 126 8.65 -7.50 5.04
N ALA A 127 7.80 -7.89 5.99
CA ALA A 127 7.36 -9.28 6.17
C ALA A 127 6.60 -9.82 4.94
N VAL A 128 5.77 -8.99 4.28
CA VAL A 128 5.12 -9.34 3.01
C VAL A 128 6.15 -9.47 1.89
N SER A 129 7.11 -8.56 1.79
CA SER A 129 8.16 -8.60 0.77
C SER A 129 9.03 -9.86 0.90
N GLU A 130 9.43 -10.22 2.12
CA GLU A 130 10.15 -11.47 2.40
C GLU A 130 9.32 -12.71 2.04
N HIS A 131 8.03 -12.71 2.40
CA HIS A 131 7.13 -13.80 2.03
C HIS A 131 7.05 -13.98 0.50
N LEU A 132 6.89 -12.89 -0.25
CA LEU A 132 6.81 -12.91 -1.70
C LEU A 132 8.13 -13.28 -2.36
N THR A 133 9.27 -12.89 -1.77
CA THR A 133 10.59 -13.33 -2.21
C THR A 133 10.76 -14.83 -2.01
N ALA A 134 10.40 -15.36 -0.85
CA ALA A 134 10.44 -16.79 -0.55
C ALA A 134 9.54 -17.64 -1.46
N LYS A 135 8.45 -17.04 -1.96
CA LYS A 135 7.55 -17.66 -2.95
C LYS A 135 8.00 -17.47 -4.41
N GLY A 136 9.15 -16.81 -4.65
CA GLY A 136 9.64 -16.52 -6.00
C GLY A 136 8.82 -15.48 -6.78
N GLU A 137 7.95 -14.74 -6.10
CA GLU A 137 7.09 -13.73 -6.73
C GLU A 137 7.77 -12.35 -6.80
N LEU A 138 8.56 -11.96 -5.80
CA LEU A 138 9.35 -10.73 -5.82
C LEU A 138 10.73 -11.05 -6.37
N LEU A 139 11.02 -10.54 -7.56
CA LEU A 139 12.25 -10.81 -8.31
C LEU A 139 13.27 -9.66 -8.16
N ARG A 140 14.41 -9.77 -8.85
CA ARG A 140 15.50 -8.78 -8.81
C ARG A 140 15.95 -8.38 -10.23
N GLY A 141 14.97 -8.09 -11.10
CA GLY A 141 15.18 -7.72 -12.51
C GLY A 141 15.55 -6.25 -12.76
N GLY A 142 15.91 -5.51 -11.71
CA GLY A 142 16.14 -4.06 -11.74
C GLY A 142 14.96 -3.27 -11.16
N THR A 143 15.12 -1.96 -11.02
CA THR A 143 14.14 -1.09 -10.37
C THR A 143 13.50 -0.08 -11.32
N ILE A 144 12.16 0.00 -11.29
CA ILE A 144 11.38 1.09 -11.87
C ILE A 144 11.12 2.10 -10.75
N VAL A 145 11.60 3.34 -10.92
CA VAL A 145 11.33 4.42 -9.97
C VAL A 145 10.21 5.30 -10.49
N ASP A 146 9.23 5.59 -9.64
CA ASP A 146 8.17 6.53 -9.94
C ASP A 146 7.55 7.11 -8.66
N ALA A 147 6.77 8.17 -8.81
CA ALA A 147 6.07 8.80 -7.71
C ALA A 147 4.63 9.16 -8.09
N THR A 148 3.76 9.09 -7.10
CA THR A 148 2.39 9.53 -7.27
C THR A 148 2.01 10.55 -6.20
N LEU A 149 1.25 11.55 -6.60
CA LEU A 149 0.72 12.55 -5.69
C LEU A 149 -0.58 12.02 -5.06
N ILE A 150 -0.67 12.13 -3.75
CA ILE A 150 -1.86 11.87 -2.94
C ILE A 150 -2.37 13.22 -2.44
N ALA A 151 -3.59 13.58 -2.81
CA ALA A 151 -4.15 14.87 -2.47
C ALA A 151 -4.43 14.99 -0.96
N ALA A 152 -4.22 16.18 -0.40
CA ALA A 152 -4.67 16.52 0.94
C ALA A 152 -5.81 17.55 0.88
N SER A 153 -6.52 17.75 2.00
CA SER A 153 -7.53 18.77 2.08
C SER A 153 -6.89 20.16 2.02
N PRO A 154 -7.25 21.01 1.06
CA PRO A 154 -6.79 22.39 1.03
C PRO A 154 -7.59 23.29 1.99
N SER A 155 -8.61 22.76 2.69
CA SER A 155 -9.50 23.50 3.57
C SER A 155 -8.74 24.05 4.78
N THR A 156 -9.10 25.28 5.16
CA THR A 156 -8.67 25.94 6.38
C THR A 156 -9.80 26.02 7.42
N LYS A 157 -10.95 25.34 7.17
CA LYS A 157 -12.12 25.32 8.06
C LYS A 157 -11.90 24.30 9.21
N ASN A 158 -10.79 24.41 9.92
CA ASN A 158 -10.51 23.65 11.13
C ASN A 158 -10.22 24.63 12.28
N GLU A 159 -10.18 24.15 13.51
CA GLU A 159 -9.92 24.96 14.70
C GLU A 159 -8.66 25.83 14.55
N ALA A 160 -7.60 25.29 14.00
CA ALA A 160 -6.34 26.01 13.77
C ALA A 160 -6.38 26.97 12.56
N GLN A 161 -7.47 27.02 11.79
CA GLN A 161 -7.66 27.79 10.54
C GLN A 161 -6.49 27.69 9.55
N LYS A 162 -5.76 26.57 9.56
CA LYS A 162 -4.55 26.36 8.77
C LYS A 162 -4.61 25.01 8.04
N ARG A 163 -4.05 24.97 6.86
CA ARG A 163 -3.80 23.72 6.14
C ARG A 163 -2.80 22.87 6.92
N ASP A 164 -2.73 21.59 6.58
CA ASP A 164 -1.71 20.72 7.15
C ASP A 164 -0.30 21.23 6.79
N PRO A 165 0.55 21.61 7.77
CA PRO A 165 1.86 22.23 7.52
C PRO A 165 2.87 21.23 6.91
N GLU A 166 2.66 19.92 7.08
CA GLU A 166 3.53 18.90 6.53
C GLU A 166 3.19 18.57 5.05
N MET A 167 2.06 19.06 4.56
CA MET A 167 1.67 18.95 3.16
C MET A 167 2.09 20.19 2.37
N SER A 168 2.26 20.04 1.06
CA SER A 168 2.64 21.19 0.22
C SER A 168 2.02 21.12 -1.17
N SER A 169 2.02 22.29 -1.83
CA SER A 169 1.56 22.39 -3.20
C SER A 169 2.62 21.91 -4.18
N SER A 170 2.19 21.21 -5.23
CA SER A 170 3.00 20.77 -6.35
C SER A 170 2.24 21.00 -7.65
N LYS A 171 2.93 21.43 -8.71
CA LYS A 171 2.34 21.64 -10.03
C LYS A 171 2.60 20.42 -10.91
N LYS A 172 1.53 19.90 -11.53
CA LYS A 172 1.62 18.85 -12.55
C LYS A 172 0.89 19.33 -13.80
N GLY A 173 1.62 19.58 -14.87
CA GLY A 173 1.09 20.30 -16.03
C GLY A 173 0.66 21.71 -15.63
N ASN A 174 -0.58 22.07 -15.94
CA ASN A 174 -1.16 23.38 -15.57
C ASN A 174 -1.97 23.35 -14.26
N GLN A 175 -2.04 22.19 -13.59
CA GLN A 175 -2.84 22.00 -12.38
C GLN A 175 -1.97 22.00 -11.11
N TRP A 176 -2.45 22.69 -10.07
CA TRP A 176 -1.88 22.68 -8.75
C TRP A 176 -2.58 21.64 -7.87
N TYR A 177 -1.78 20.89 -7.13
CA TYR A 177 -2.22 19.90 -6.17
C TYR A 177 -1.61 20.20 -4.82
N PHE A 178 -2.41 20.11 -3.77
CA PHE A 178 -1.94 20.18 -2.39
C PHE A 178 -1.94 18.77 -1.79
N GLY A 179 -0.83 18.34 -1.19
CA GLY A 179 -0.73 17.00 -0.62
C GLY A 179 0.69 16.51 -0.40
N MET A 180 0.84 15.19 -0.45
CA MET A 180 2.09 14.46 -0.29
C MET A 180 2.40 13.63 -1.54
N LYS A 181 3.62 13.12 -1.63
CA LYS A 181 4.05 12.15 -2.65
C LYS A 181 4.40 10.81 -2.03
N ALA A 182 3.91 9.75 -2.64
CA ALA A 182 4.40 8.40 -2.42
C ALA A 182 5.36 8.06 -3.58
N HIS A 183 6.62 7.80 -3.23
CA HIS A 183 7.67 7.36 -4.13
C HIS A 183 7.83 5.86 -3.97
N ILE A 184 7.95 5.13 -5.07
CA ILE A 184 8.09 3.68 -5.04
C ILE A 184 9.20 3.20 -5.96
N GLY A 185 9.94 2.20 -5.46
CA GLY A 185 10.79 1.33 -6.25
C GLY A 185 10.04 0.03 -6.54
N VAL A 186 9.84 -0.25 -7.83
CA VAL A 186 9.09 -1.42 -8.30
C VAL A 186 10.04 -2.33 -9.06
N ASP A 187 10.02 -3.61 -8.76
CA ASP A 187 10.81 -4.58 -9.50
C ASP A 187 10.39 -4.63 -10.98
N ALA A 188 11.38 -4.49 -11.86
CA ALA A 188 11.14 -4.35 -13.29
C ALA A 188 10.61 -5.63 -13.95
N GLU A 189 10.80 -6.79 -13.32
CA GLU A 189 10.36 -8.09 -13.82
C GLU A 189 9.00 -8.48 -13.25
N SER A 190 8.86 -8.50 -11.93
CA SER A 190 7.61 -8.89 -11.25
C SER A 190 6.54 -7.81 -11.23
N GLY A 191 6.93 -6.53 -11.26
CA GLY A 191 6.02 -5.39 -11.08
C GLY A 191 5.60 -5.14 -9.63
N LEU A 192 6.26 -5.77 -8.65
CA LEU A 192 5.97 -5.63 -7.23
C LEU A 192 6.82 -4.52 -6.60
N VAL A 193 6.24 -3.83 -5.63
CA VAL A 193 6.92 -2.76 -4.89
C VAL A 193 7.89 -3.39 -3.87
N HIS A 194 9.15 -2.98 -3.90
CA HIS A 194 10.16 -3.39 -2.94
C HIS A 194 10.65 -2.26 -2.03
N THR A 195 10.50 -1.01 -2.46
CA THR A 195 10.92 0.16 -1.67
C THR A 195 9.87 1.26 -1.71
N VAL A 196 9.67 1.92 -0.58
CA VAL A 196 8.66 2.97 -0.40
C VAL A 196 9.29 4.16 0.28
N GLY A 197 9.02 5.36 -0.25
CA GLY A 197 9.34 6.64 0.38
C GLY A 197 8.13 7.58 0.36
N VAL A 198 7.98 8.39 1.39
CA VAL A 198 6.91 9.40 1.46
C VAL A 198 7.51 10.76 1.73
N THR A 199 7.07 11.76 0.98
CA THR A 199 7.54 13.14 1.13
C THR A 199 6.39 14.14 0.97
N THR A 200 6.62 15.37 1.40
CA THR A 200 5.73 16.48 1.05
C THR A 200 5.70 16.71 -0.48
N GLY A 201 4.60 17.24 -1.00
CA GLY A 201 4.38 17.40 -2.45
C GLY A 201 5.44 18.20 -3.19
N LYS A 202 6.14 19.15 -2.51
CA LYS A 202 7.17 20.01 -3.12
C LYS A 202 8.51 19.32 -3.41
N VAL A 203 8.79 18.16 -2.79
CA VAL A 203 10.05 17.44 -3.00
C VAL A 203 10.10 16.93 -4.43
N HIS A 204 11.20 17.20 -5.13
CA HIS A 204 11.40 16.73 -6.50
C HIS A 204 11.71 15.24 -6.51
N ASP A 205 11.06 14.48 -7.40
CA ASP A 205 11.13 13.02 -7.44
C ASP A 205 12.57 12.51 -7.62
N ALA A 206 13.39 13.19 -8.42
CA ALA A 206 14.79 12.83 -8.65
C ALA A 206 15.68 12.87 -7.37
N LYS A 207 15.28 13.64 -6.33
CA LYS A 207 16.02 13.69 -5.06
C LYS A 207 15.86 12.42 -4.23
N VAL A 208 14.73 11.72 -4.39
CA VAL A 208 14.40 10.51 -3.64
C VAL A 208 14.86 9.24 -4.37
N MET A 209 15.23 9.36 -5.64
CA MET A 209 15.53 8.24 -6.53
C MET A 209 16.57 7.27 -5.96
N ALA A 210 17.67 7.79 -5.41
CA ALA A 210 18.73 6.94 -4.87
C ALA A 210 18.25 6.01 -3.75
N ASN A 211 17.29 6.48 -2.93
CA ASN A 211 16.74 5.71 -1.82
C ASN A 211 15.74 4.63 -2.27
N LEU A 212 15.38 4.60 -3.56
CA LEU A 212 14.42 3.65 -4.12
C LEU A 212 15.11 2.50 -4.87
N ILE A 213 16.37 2.66 -5.22
CA ILE A 213 17.18 1.69 -5.97
C ILE A 213 17.82 0.74 -4.96
N ARG A 214 17.85 -0.55 -5.28
CA ARG A 214 18.56 -1.58 -4.50
C ARG A 214 20.04 -1.63 -4.93
N GLU A 215 20.92 -2.04 -4.03
CA GLU A 215 22.36 -2.13 -4.30
C GLU A 215 22.69 -3.17 -5.38
N ASP A 216 21.87 -4.20 -5.52
CA ASP A 216 22.01 -5.30 -6.46
C ASP A 216 21.22 -5.13 -7.78
N ASP A 217 20.63 -3.94 -8.02
CA ASP A 217 19.88 -3.67 -9.24
C ASP A 217 20.79 -3.64 -10.48
N THR A 218 20.45 -4.42 -11.49
CA THR A 218 21.15 -4.46 -12.79
C THR A 218 20.63 -3.41 -13.79
N ALA A 219 19.48 -2.82 -13.53
CA ALA A 219 18.84 -1.81 -14.39
C ALA A 219 17.98 -0.84 -13.58
N VAL A 220 17.97 0.42 -13.99
CA VAL A 220 17.12 1.46 -13.40
C VAL A 220 16.27 2.11 -14.48
N TYR A 221 14.94 2.02 -14.32
CA TYR A 221 13.95 2.58 -15.22
C TYR A 221 13.27 3.80 -14.58
N GLY A 222 13.11 4.87 -15.34
CA GLY A 222 12.43 6.09 -14.87
C GLY A 222 11.82 6.89 -16.00
N ASP A 223 10.95 7.84 -15.63
CA ASP A 223 10.47 8.82 -16.59
C ASP A 223 11.54 9.89 -16.83
N LYS A 224 11.34 10.70 -17.88
CA LYS A 224 12.20 11.84 -18.26
C LYS A 224 12.43 12.84 -17.09
N GLY A 225 11.57 12.84 -16.07
CA GLY A 225 11.71 13.63 -14.85
C GLY A 225 12.92 13.26 -14.01
N TYR A 226 13.40 12.03 -14.13
CA TYR A 226 14.55 11.50 -13.42
C TYR A 226 15.87 11.61 -14.21
N ALA A 227 15.84 12.13 -15.45
CA ALA A 227 17.04 12.20 -16.28
C ALA A 227 18.09 13.14 -15.66
N SER A 228 19.31 12.63 -15.50
CA SER A 228 20.50 13.32 -15.00
C SER A 228 21.73 12.68 -15.67
N ASP A 229 22.59 13.50 -16.26
CA ASP A 229 23.82 13.04 -16.89
C ASP A 229 24.80 12.48 -15.83
N GLU A 230 24.90 13.11 -14.66
CA GLU A 230 25.71 12.66 -13.53
C GLU A 230 25.30 11.24 -13.07
N LYS A 231 23.99 11.04 -12.79
CA LYS A 231 23.49 9.74 -12.35
C LYS A 231 23.60 8.67 -13.42
N LYS A 232 23.52 9.06 -14.68
CA LYS A 232 23.73 8.16 -15.81
C LYS A 232 25.18 7.66 -15.84
N HIS A 233 26.16 8.54 -15.71
CA HIS A 233 27.58 8.16 -15.64
C HIS A 233 27.86 7.25 -14.46
N ALA A 234 27.38 7.61 -13.26
CA ALA A 234 27.55 6.79 -12.08
C ALA A 234 26.94 5.36 -12.24
N ALA A 235 25.77 5.25 -12.90
CA ALA A 235 25.17 3.96 -13.17
C ALA A 235 25.98 3.15 -14.22
N GLU A 236 26.48 3.81 -15.28
CA GLU A 236 27.31 3.17 -16.31
C GLU A 236 28.64 2.68 -15.73
N GLU A 237 29.28 3.45 -14.85
CA GLU A 237 30.51 3.04 -14.13
C GLU A 237 30.27 1.84 -13.20
N ALA A 238 29.07 1.78 -12.57
CA ALA A 238 28.67 0.64 -11.75
C ALA A 238 28.15 -0.58 -12.56
N GLY A 239 28.17 -0.53 -13.89
CA GLY A 239 27.66 -1.58 -14.76
C GLY A 239 26.13 -1.72 -14.76
N VAL A 240 25.41 -0.73 -14.27
CA VAL A 240 23.95 -0.71 -14.18
C VAL A 240 23.34 -0.09 -15.43
N LEU A 241 22.40 -0.76 -16.06
CA LEU A 241 21.68 -0.23 -17.22
C LEU A 241 20.84 0.99 -16.83
N TRP A 242 21.23 2.17 -17.31
CA TRP A 242 20.45 3.39 -17.15
C TRP A 242 19.32 3.47 -18.19
N ALA A 243 18.13 3.03 -17.82
CA ALA A 243 16.94 2.96 -18.68
C ALA A 243 15.93 4.10 -18.43
N VAL A 244 16.43 5.27 -18.01
CA VAL A 244 15.63 6.47 -17.85
C VAL A 244 15.37 7.11 -19.21
N LYS A 245 14.12 7.55 -19.44
CA LYS A 245 13.72 8.16 -20.73
C LYS A 245 14.49 9.45 -21.00
N GLU A 246 15.04 9.55 -22.17
CA GLU A 246 15.75 10.73 -22.64
C GLU A 246 14.79 11.87 -22.98
N LYS A 247 15.22 13.10 -22.68
CA LYS A 247 14.53 14.34 -23.08
C LYS A 247 15.12 14.85 -24.39
N ALA A 248 14.26 15.48 -25.22
CA ALA A 248 14.74 16.35 -26.29
C ALA A 248 15.48 17.57 -25.69
N LYS A 249 16.59 17.94 -26.27
CA LYS A 249 17.31 19.19 -25.94
C LYS A 249 16.61 20.36 -26.67
N PRO A 250 16.67 21.58 -26.13
CA PRO A 250 16.14 22.75 -26.85
C PRO A 250 16.68 22.81 -28.27
N GLY A 251 15.81 22.99 -29.24
CA GLY A 251 16.17 23.06 -30.66
C GLY A 251 16.60 21.74 -31.35
N ARG A 252 16.59 20.62 -30.63
CA ARG A 252 17.00 19.32 -31.20
C ARG A 252 16.03 18.20 -30.82
N GLU A 253 15.37 17.61 -31.78
CA GLU A 253 14.50 16.47 -31.57
C GLU A 253 15.26 15.18 -31.24
N LEU A 254 14.55 14.25 -30.62
CA LEU A 254 15.06 12.90 -30.38
C LEU A 254 15.26 12.16 -31.70
N THR A 255 16.40 11.51 -31.84
CA THR A 255 16.71 10.63 -32.99
C THR A 255 15.75 9.42 -33.03
N LYS A 256 15.67 8.76 -34.18
CA LYS A 256 14.89 7.51 -34.33
C LYS A 256 15.31 6.45 -33.31
N ARG A 257 16.64 6.29 -33.05
CA ARG A 257 17.20 5.35 -32.07
C ARG A 257 16.76 5.72 -30.64
N GLN A 258 16.83 6.99 -30.25
CA GLN A 258 16.40 7.45 -28.94
C GLN A 258 14.88 7.25 -28.72
N ARG A 259 14.07 7.53 -29.75
CA ARG A 259 12.62 7.26 -29.70
C ARG A 259 12.32 5.77 -29.54
N ALA A 260 13.03 4.89 -30.24
CA ALA A 260 12.88 3.43 -30.12
C ALA A 260 13.27 2.94 -28.71
N ARG A 261 14.40 3.44 -28.17
CA ARG A 261 14.86 3.18 -26.79
C ARG A 261 13.83 3.60 -25.75
N ASN A 262 13.34 4.85 -25.84
CA ASN A 262 12.31 5.37 -24.98
C ASN A 262 11.00 4.55 -25.00
N ARG A 263 10.63 4.03 -26.17
CA ARG A 263 9.47 3.13 -26.33
C ARG A 263 9.68 1.81 -25.60
N ARG A 264 10.88 1.20 -25.73
CA ARG A 264 11.23 -0.04 -25.03
C ARG A 264 11.22 0.14 -23.51
N PHE A 265 11.86 1.21 -23.00
CA PHE A 265 11.86 1.55 -21.58
C PHE A 265 10.45 1.87 -21.05
N GLY A 266 9.63 2.52 -21.87
CA GLY A 266 8.24 2.81 -21.54
C GLY A 266 7.39 1.57 -21.32
N LYS A 267 7.63 0.47 -22.06
CA LYS A 267 6.91 -0.80 -21.86
C LYS A 267 7.20 -1.41 -20.49
N VAL A 268 8.46 -1.39 -20.05
CA VAL A 268 8.84 -1.90 -18.72
C VAL A 268 8.26 -0.99 -17.63
N ARG A 269 8.43 0.34 -17.77
CA ARG A 269 7.93 1.33 -16.81
C ARG A 269 6.39 1.26 -16.62
N ALA A 270 5.65 0.82 -17.64
CA ALA A 270 4.19 0.72 -17.53
C ALA A 270 3.72 -0.15 -16.35
N LYS A 271 4.55 -1.06 -15.84
CA LYS A 271 4.22 -1.90 -14.69
C LYS A 271 3.93 -1.09 -13.42
N VAL A 272 4.60 0.05 -13.21
CA VAL A 272 4.35 0.91 -12.05
C VAL A 272 2.94 1.50 -12.03
N GLU A 273 2.35 1.70 -13.20
CA GLU A 273 0.99 2.24 -13.32
C GLU A 273 -0.06 1.26 -12.75
N HIS A 274 0.22 -0.05 -12.79
CA HIS A 274 -0.65 -1.06 -12.17
C HIS A 274 -0.71 -0.90 -10.65
N VAL A 275 0.42 -0.63 -10.01
CA VAL A 275 0.49 -0.37 -8.57
C VAL A 275 -0.33 0.86 -8.22
N PHE A 276 -0.12 1.98 -8.92
CA PHE A 276 -0.87 3.21 -8.68
C PHE A 276 -2.36 3.08 -8.96
N ARG A 277 -2.74 2.27 -9.95
CA ARG A 277 -4.15 1.95 -10.23
C ARG A 277 -4.78 1.19 -9.07
N ILE A 278 -4.08 0.21 -8.50
CA ILE A 278 -4.59 -0.54 -7.34
C ILE A 278 -4.79 0.42 -6.17
N LEU A 279 -3.77 1.19 -5.84
CA LEU A 279 -3.82 2.15 -4.75
C LEU A 279 -4.99 3.13 -4.87
N LYS A 280 -5.14 3.75 -6.06
CA LYS A 280 -6.10 4.84 -6.28
C LYS A 280 -7.49 4.41 -6.72
N CYS A 281 -7.60 3.28 -7.44
CA CYS A 281 -8.87 2.85 -8.02
C CYS A 281 -9.46 1.64 -7.32
N GLN A 282 -8.64 0.64 -6.95
CA GLN A 282 -9.15 -0.55 -6.27
C GLN A 282 -9.33 -0.28 -4.76
N PHE A 283 -8.33 0.33 -4.13
CA PHE A 283 -8.36 0.66 -2.70
C PHE A 283 -8.90 2.06 -2.40
N GLY A 284 -9.16 2.87 -3.43
CA GLY A 284 -9.78 4.18 -3.29
C GLY A 284 -8.90 5.27 -2.66
N TYR A 285 -7.60 5.02 -2.44
CA TYR A 285 -6.70 5.95 -1.76
C TYR A 285 -6.20 7.04 -2.70
N ARG A 286 -7.05 8.05 -2.97
CA ARG A 286 -6.73 9.22 -3.79
C ARG A 286 -6.41 10.46 -2.97
N LYS A 287 -6.86 10.49 -1.73
CA LYS A 287 -6.74 11.60 -0.79
C LYS A 287 -6.29 11.08 0.57
N VAL A 288 -5.39 11.81 1.23
CA VAL A 288 -4.98 11.48 2.59
C VAL A 288 -6.17 11.52 3.54
N ARG A 289 -6.18 10.62 4.50
CA ARG A 289 -7.22 10.56 5.53
C ARG A 289 -6.81 11.28 6.80
N TYR A 290 -5.54 11.21 7.14
CA TYR A 290 -5.00 11.71 8.40
C TYR A 290 -4.25 13.02 8.22
N ARG A 291 -3.99 13.72 9.31
CA ARG A 291 -3.13 14.90 9.35
C ARG A 291 -1.68 14.44 9.59
N GLY A 292 -0.73 15.07 8.88
CA GLY A 292 0.70 14.79 8.98
C GLY A 292 1.20 13.68 8.04
N ILE A 293 2.51 13.71 7.73
CA ILE A 293 3.16 12.74 6.84
C ILE A 293 3.33 11.39 7.51
N ALA A 294 3.63 11.35 8.81
CA ALA A 294 3.93 10.12 9.52
C ALA A 294 2.74 9.12 9.46
N LYS A 295 1.53 9.55 9.83
CA LYS A 295 0.32 8.71 9.83
C LYS A 295 -0.07 8.27 8.41
N ASN A 296 -0.03 9.20 7.46
CA ASN A 296 -0.34 8.88 6.07
C ASN A 296 0.75 8.02 5.42
N GLY A 297 2.01 8.18 5.82
CA GLY A 297 3.12 7.32 5.43
C GLY A 297 2.93 5.89 5.93
N ALA A 298 2.58 5.71 7.20
CA ALA A 298 2.24 4.41 7.77
C ALA A 298 1.13 3.73 6.96
N GLN A 299 0.09 4.48 6.59
CA GLN A 299 -0.99 3.97 5.72
C GLN A 299 -0.48 3.57 4.33
N VAL A 300 0.41 4.35 3.71
CA VAL A 300 0.99 4.03 2.39
C VAL A 300 1.78 2.73 2.43
N PHE A 301 2.58 2.47 3.47
CA PHE A 301 3.30 1.20 3.64
C PHE A 301 2.34 0.01 3.70
N ALA A 302 1.29 0.09 4.52
CA ALA A 302 0.28 -0.95 4.62
C ALA A 302 -0.45 -1.19 3.28
N LEU A 303 -0.88 -0.11 2.62
CA LEU A 303 -1.56 -0.19 1.32
C LEU A 303 -0.69 -0.83 0.25
N LEU A 304 0.62 -0.53 0.21
CA LEU A 304 1.54 -1.10 -0.78
C LEU A 304 1.89 -2.56 -0.46
N ALA A 305 1.99 -2.95 0.80
CA ALA A 305 2.08 -4.36 1.19
C ALA A 305 0.88 -5.16 0.67
N LEU A 306 -0.33 -4.66 0.92
CA LEU A 306 -1.57 -5.27 0.45
C LEU A 306 -1.73 -5.21 -1.07
N ALA A 307 -1.20 -4.17 -1.74
CA ALA A 307 -1.19 -4.07 -3.20
C ALA A 307 -0.28 -5.13 -3.84
N ASN A 308 0.87 -5.43 -3.24
CA ASN A 308 1.74 -6.52 -3.69
C ASN A 308 1.01 -7.88 -3.63
N LEU A 309 0.37 -8.20 -2.51
CA LEU A 309 -0.46 -9.41 -2.39
C LEU A 309 -1.60 -9.43 -3.39
N TYR A 310 -2.28 -8.30 -3.59
CA TYR A 310 -3.35 -8.17 -4.58
C TYR A 310 -2.87 -8.47 -6.01
N LEU A 311 -1.67 -8.02 -6.39
CA LEU A 311 -1.09 -8.25 -7.73
C LEU A 311 -0.83 -9.72 -8.00
N VAL A 312 -0.41 -10.47 -7.01
CA VAL A 312 -0.03 -11.88 -7.14
C VAL A 312 -1.15 -12.86 -6.76
N ARG A 313 -2.31 -12.35 -6.31
CA ARG A 313 -3.36 -13.18 -5.70
C ARG A 313 -3.80 -14.37 -6.56
N SER A 314 -3.97 -14.18 -7.86
CA SER A 314 -4.38 -15.26 -8.75
C SER A 314 -3.31 -16.34 -8.90
N ARG A 315 -2.03 -15.97 -8.89
CA ARG A 315 -0.91 -16.90 -8.96
C ARG A 315 -0.76 -17.69 -7.67
N LEU A 316 -0.81 -17.01 -6.53
CA LEU A 316 -0.71 -17.66 -5.21
C LEU A 316 -1.93 -18.51 -4.85
N ALA A 317 -3.11 -18.18 -5.36
CA ALA A 317 -4.31 -18.98 -5.14
C ALA A 317 -4.35 -20.28 -6.00
N SER A 318 -3.52 -20.35 -7.04
CA SER A 318 -3.41 -21.49 -7.95
C SER A 318 -2.25 -22.44 -7.61
N ALA A 319 -1.35 -22.02 -6.71
CA ALA A 319 -0.18 -22.77 -6.24
C ALA A 319 -0.49 -23.48 -4.92
#